data_ebcff6ddafaea0c35570cf216aef6881
#
_entry.id   ebcff6ddafaea0c35570cf216aef6881
#
_cell.length_a   1.000
_cell.length_b   1.000
_cell.length_c   1.000
_cell.angle_alpha   90.00
_cell.angle_beta   90.00
_cell.angle_gamma   90.00
#
_symmetry.space_group_name_H-M   'P 1'
#
loop_
_entity.id
_entity.type
_entity.pdbx_description
1 polymer ?
#
loop_
_entity_poly.entity_id
_entity_poly.type
_entity_poly.pdbx_seq_one_letter_code
_entity_poly.pdbx_strand_id
1 'polypeptide(L)'
;MKEEKLGILLTSYMCHCQFEKALNTHTLKAYRRDINQFIRFSSSQADPFSKENIQDYIAWLHTDYAVRSVKRKMASLKAFFTYLTFEGELADDPFSHMRIKLREPSLLPRTIPLATIDQLLRHVYSLQSIYNKRTYAYRVVVRDVAVLELLFATGIRISELCSLQPDDVGLQEGSIKIYGKGAKERLIQIGHQNVLH
;
A
#
# COMPACT_ATOMS: atom_id res chain seq x y z
N MET A 1 5.49 -33.16 -2.90
CA MET A 1 6.51 -33.21 -1.81
C MET A 1 7.29 -31.92 -1.63
N LYS A 2 8.01 -31.36 -2.64
CA LYS A 2 8.74 -30.07 -2.49
C LYS A 2 7.81 -28.87 -2.35
N GLU A 3 6.79 -28.76 -3.17
CA GLU A 3 5.81 -27.67 -3.14
C GLU A 3 5.01 -27.64 -1.81
N GLU A 4 4.67 -28.79 -1.30
CA GLU A 4 4.00 -28.97 -0.02
C GLU A 4 4.89 -28.47 1.14
N LYS A 5 6.19 -28.83 1.15
CA LYS A 5 7.15 -28.32 2.13
C LYS A 5 7.26 -26.81 2.07
N LEU A 6 7.37 -26.21 0.88
CA LEU A 6 7.41 -24.76 0.69
C LEU A 6 6.12 -24.07 1.16
N GLY A 7 4.97 -24.72 0.96
CA GLY A 7 3.67 -24.23 1.47
C GLY A 7 3.61 -24.18 2.99
N ILE A 8 4.17 -25.20 3.66
CA ILE A 8 4.28 -25.24 5.13
C ILE A 8 5.20 -24.13 5.63
N LEU A 9 6.38 -23.96 5.03
CA LEU A 9 7.35 -22.92 5.39
C LEU A 9 6.75 -21.50 5.18
N LEU A 10 5.99 -21.30 4.10
CA LEU A 10 5.28 -20.04 3.90
C LEU A 10 4.24 -19.80 4.98
N THR A 11 3.52 -20.82 5.41
CA THR A 11 2.50 -20.67 6.46
C THR A 11 3.14 -20.27 7.78
N SER A 12 4.26 -20.92 8.18
CA SER A 12 5.03 -20.55 9.37
C SER A 12 5.55 -19.12 9.29
N TYR A 13 6.10 -18.74 8.14
CA TYR A 13 6.55 -17.35 7.91
C TYR A 13 5.41 -16.34 8.02
N MET A 14 4.21 -16.64 7.51
CA MET A 14 3.06 -15.75 7.64
C MET A 14 2.63 -15.58 9.09
N CYS A 15 2.66 -16.64 9.89
CA CYS A 15 2.42 -16.58 11.34
C CYS A 15 3.45 -15.68 12.04
N HIS A 16 4.74 -15.88 11.78
CA HIS A 16 5.81 -15.00 12.28
C HIS A 16 5.58 -13.53 11.90
N CYS A 17 5.27 -13.26 10.63
CA CYS A 17 4.98 -11.90 10.17
C CYS A 17 3.77 -11.27 10.85
N GLN A 18 2.73 -12.06 11.15
CA GLN A 18 1.50 -11.59 11.76
C GLN A 18 1.65 -11.34 13.25
N PHE A 19 2.24 -12.28 13.99
CA PHE A 19 2.22 -12.28 15.46
C PHE A 19 3.47 -11.68 16.07
N GLU A 20 4.64 -11.93 15.49
CA GLU A 20 5.89 -11.42 16.04
C GLU A 20 6.29 -10.06 15.45
N LYS A 21 6.13 -9.88 14.13
CA LYS A 21 6.40 -8.60 13.45
C LYS A 21 5.20 -7.65 13.42
N ALA A 22 4.01 -8.10 13.84
CA ALA A 22 2.78 -7.32 13.85
C ALA A 22 2.52 -6.57 12.53
N LEU A 23 2.79 -7.21 11.38
CA LEU A 23 2.60 -6.59 10.08
C LEU A 23 1.11 -6.45 9.76
N ASN A 24 0.76 -5.33 9.11
CA ASN A 24 -0.62 -5.09 8.71
C ASN A 24 -1.10 -6.07 7.63
N THR A 25 -2.43 -6.23 7.53
CA THR A 25 -3.09 -7.19 6.62
C THR A 25 -2.73 -6.96 5.14
N HIS A 26 -2.50 -5.73 4.70
CA HIS A 26 -2.12 -5.43 3.32
C HIS A 26 -0.70 -5.93 3.01
N THR A 27 0.23 -5.76 3.95
CA THR A 27 1.60 -6.26 3.83
C THR A 27 1.61 -7.79 3.82
N LEU A 28 0.84 -8.43 4.72
CA LEU A 28 0.71 -9.90 4.76
C LEU A 28 0.15 -10.46 3.44
N LYS A 29 -0.91 -9.84 2.90
CA LYS A 29 -1.46 -10.23 1.59
C LYS A 29 -0.44 -10.08 0.46
N ALA A 30 0.34 -9.00 0.46
CA ALA A 30 1.38 -8.77 -0.54
C ALA A 30 2.49 -9.82 -0.44
N TYR A 31 3.01 -10.08 0.75
CA TYR A 31 4.04 -11.09 1.00
C TYR A 31 3.58 -12.48 0.56
N ARG A 32 2.39 -12.90 1.01
CA ARG A 32 1.82 -14.20 0.62
C ARG A 32 1.70 -14.34 -0.90
N ARG A 33 1.21 -13.31 -1.59
CA ARG A 33 1.08 -13.34 -3.06
C ARG A 33 2.42 -13.43 -3.76
N ASP A 34 3.40 -12.64 -3.31
CA ASP A 34 4.72 -12.56 -3.94
C ASP A 34 5.52 -13.85 -3.75
N ILE A 35 5.49 -14.42 -2.54
CA ILE A 35 6.18 -15.69 -2.23
C ILE A 35 5.50 -16.86 -2.94
N ASN A 36 4.15 -16.93 -2.94
CA ASN A 36 3.45 -17.96 -3.71
C ASN A 36 3.77 -17.91 -5.21
N GLN A 37 3.97 -16.73 -5.77
CA GLN A 37 4.38 -16.59 -7.17
C GLN A 37 5.78 -17.18 -7.39
N PHE A 38 6.71 -16.94 -6.49
CA PHE A 38 8.04 -17.57 -6.54
C PHE A 38 7.96 -19.09 -6.39
N ILE A 39 7.19 -19.61 -5.45
CA ILE A 39 6.99 -21.06 -5.24
C ILE A 39 6.49 -21.72 -6.51
N ARG A 40 5.49 -21.13 -7.17
CA ARG A 40 4.96 -21.65 -8.43
C ARG A 40 6.00 -21.63 -9.56
N PHE A 41 6.76 -20.55 -9.69
CA PHE A 41 7.83 -20.44 -10.68
C PHE A 41 8.90 -21.53 -10.45
N SER A 42 9.23 -21.79 -9.19
CA SER A 42 10.31 -22.71 -8.81
C SER A 42 9.85 -24.17 -8.66
N SER A 43 8.57 -24.48 -8.90
CA SER A 43 8.00 -25.82 -8.65
C SER A 43 8.67 -26.92 -9.45
N SER A 44 9.16 -26.62 -10.67
CA SER A 44 9.85 -27.55 -11.56
C SER A 44 11.38 -27.60 -11.33
N GLN A 45 11.94 -26.74 -10.50
CA GLN A 45 13.37 -26.64 -10.29
C GLN A 45 13.90 -27.69 -9.30
N ALA A 46 15.10 -28.18 -9.56
CA ALA A 46 15.78 -29.14 -8.68
C ALA A 46 16.06 -28.53 -7.29
N ASP A 47 16.57 -27.30 -7.27
CA ASP A 47 16.79 -26.51 -6.07
C ASP A 47 16.10 -25.14 -6.20
N PRO A 48 14.93 -24.95 -5.54
CA PRO A 48 14.21 -23.68 -5.54
C PRO A 48 14.98 -22.51 -4.94
N PHE A 49 15.94 -22.78 -4.06
CA PHE A 49 16.68 -21.78 -3.32
C PHE A 49 18.04 -21.44 -3.93
N SER A 50 18.39 -22.06 -5.05
CA SER A 50 19.65 -21.77 -5.74
C SER A 50 19.70 -20.32 -6.25
N LYS A 51 20.91 -19.78 -6.29
CA LYS A 51 21.17 -18.46 -6.85
C LYS A 51 20.71 -18.35 -8.31
N GLU A 52 20.93 -19.39 -9.08
CA GLU A 52 20.54 -19.49 -10.48
C GLU A 52 19.03 -19.37 -10.65
N ASN A 53 18.25 -20.13 -9.86
CA ASN A 53 16.80 -20.05 -9.90
C ASN A 53 16.27 -18.66 -9.51
N ILE A 54 16.89 -17.99 -8.54
CA ILE A 54 16.52 -16.62 -8.16
C ILE A 54 16.84 -15.64 -9.30
N GLN A 55 17.96 -15.80 -10.00
CA GLN A 55 18.32 -14.98 -11.16
C GLN A 55 17.33 -15.17 -12.32
N ASP A 56 16.96 -16.41 -12.61
CA ASP A 56 15.95 -16.74 -13.62
C ASP A 56 14.57 -16.14 -13.24
N TYR A 57 14.20 -16.22 -11.96
CA TYR A 57 12.96 -15.59 -11.49
C TYR A 57 13.00 -14.07 -11.66
N ILE A 58 14.12 -13.42 -11.38
CA ILE A 58 14.28 -11.96 -11.60
C ILE A 58 14.13 -11.64 -13.09
N ALA A 59 14.79 -12.40 -13.97
CA ALA A 59 14.69 -12.22 -15.41
C ALA A 59 13.24 -12.39 -15.87
N TRP A 60 12.58 -13.44 -15.43
CA TRP A 60 11.16 -13.68 -15.72
C TRP A 60 10.25 -12.55 -15.21
N LEU A 61 10.49 -12.02 -14.01
CA LEU A 61 9.70 -10.88 -13.51
C LEU A 61 9.84 -9.63 -14.38
N HIS A 62 10.99 -9.43 -15.01
CA HIS A 62 11.21 -8.27 -15.88
C HIS A 62 10.46 -8.35 -17.22
N THR A 63 9.92 -9.52 -17.63
CA THR A 63 9.10 -9.63 -18.84
C THR A 63 7.75 -8.94 -18.68
N ASP A 64 7.13 -9.02 -17.47
CA ASP A 64 5.75 -8.60 -17.25
C ASP A 64 5.58 -7.49 -16.22
N TYR A 65 6.62 -7.20 -15.42
CA TYR A 65 6.49 -6.28 -14.30
C TYR A 65 7.41 -5.06 -14.40
N ALA A 66 6.88 -3.90 -14.07
CA ALA A 66 7.69 -2.70 -13.89
C ALA A 66 8.73 -2.88 -12.77
N VAL A 67 9.89 -2.23 -12.89
CA VAL A 67 11.04 -2.33 -11.96
C VAL A 67 10.62 -2.13 -10.49
N ARG A 68 9.69 -1.21 -10.20
CA ARG A 68 9.15 -0.98 -8.84
C ARG A 68 8.47 -2.23 -8.27
N SER A 69 7.70 -2.95 -9.11
CA SER A 69 7.03 -4.20 -8.71
C SER A 69 8.04 -5.32 -8.50
N VAL A 70 9.07 -5.41 -9.36
CA VAL A 70 10.17 -6.37 -9.19
C VAL A 70 10.90 -6.11 -7.86
N LYS A 71 11.26 -4.86 -7.55
CA LYS A 71 11.89 -4.48 -6.27
C LYS A 71 11.06 -4.94 -5.07
N ARG A 72 9.74 -4.67 -5.09
CA ARG A 72 8.85 -5.08 -3.99
C ARG A 72 8.81 -6.60 -3.82
N LYS A 73 8.67 -7.34 -4.93
CA LYS A 73 8.65 -8.81 -4.92
C LYS A 73 9.97 -9.38 -4.39
N MET A 74 11.09 -8.83 -4.83
CA MET A 74 12.41 -9.24 -4.34
C MET A 74 12.60 -8.92 -2.86
N ALA A 75 12.08 -7.79 -2.36
CA ALA A 75 12.11 -7.48 -0.94
C ALA A 75 11.30 -8.48 -0.10
N SER A 76 10.11 -8.87 -0.59
CA SER A 76 9.28 -9.91 0.06
C SER A 76 10.01 -11.26 0.12
N LEU A 77 10.65 -11.65 -0.99
CA LEU A 77 11.38 -12.91 -1.12
C LEU A 77 12.63 -12.91 -0.23
N LYS A 78 13.40 -11.82 -0.23
CA LYS A 78 14.56 -11.68 0.64
C LYS A 78 14.18 -11.83 2.11
N ALA A 79 13.12 -11.16 2.56
CA ALA A 79 12.64 -11.28 3.92
C ALA A 79 12.23 -12.71 4.29
N PHE A 80 11.66 -13.46 3.35
CA PHE A 80 11.32 -14.87 3.53
C PHE A 80 12.57 -15.74 3.66
N PHE A 81 13.57 -15.57 2.81
CA PHE A 81 14.80 -16.36 2.87
C PHE A 81 15.61 -16.06 4.13
N THR A 82 15.70 -14.80 4.54
CA THR A 82 16.32 -14.43 5.81
C THR A 82 15.63 -15.13 7.00
N TYR A 83 14.30 -15.24 6.99
CA TYR A 83 13.54 -15.99 7.98
C TYR A 83 13.89 -17.49 7.93
N LEU A 84 13.90 -18.11 6.75
CA LEU A 84 14.23 -19.53 6.60
C LEU A 84 15.65 -19.86 7.08
N THR A 85 16.60 -18.97 6.84
CA THR A 85 17.98 -19.12 7.35
C THR A 85 18.01 -18.99 8.86
N PHE A 86 17.26 -18.07 9.44
CA PHE A 86 17.16 -17.90 10.89
C PHE A 86 16.56 -19.14 11.58
N GLU A 87 15.53 -19.74 10.98
CA GLU A 87 14.89 -20.98 11.47
C GLU A 87 15.71 -22.25 11.19
N GLY A 88 16.86 -22.14 10.53
CA GLY A 88 17.72 -23.28 10.20
C GLY A 88 17.21 -24.17 9.05
N GLU A 89 16.17 -23.73 8.31
CA GLU A 89 15.64 -24.42 7.12
C GLU A 89 16.53 -24.25 5.89
N LEU A 90 17.36 -23.22 5.88
CA LEU A 90 18.42 -22.97 4.91
C LEU A 90 19.76 -22.81 5.62
N ALA A 91 20.79 -23.42 5.08
CA ALA A 91 22.16 -23.32 5.61
C ALA A 91 22.73 -21.89 5.43
N ASP A 92 22.35 -21.20 4.35
CA ASP A 92 22.82 -19.85 4.01
C ASP A 92 21.73 -19.09 3.26
N ASP A 93 21.71 -17.74 3.40
CA ASP A 93 20.81 -16.86 2.65
C ASP A 93 21.37 -16.65 1.23
N PRO A 94 20.68 -17.13 0.17
CA PRO A 94 21.16 -16.96 -1.21
C PRO A 94 21.36 -15.52 -1.62
N PHE A 95 20.63 -14.58 -0.97
CA PHE A 95 20.78 -13.16 -1.26
C PHE A 95 22.06 -12.55 -0.70
N SER A 96 22.73 -13.19 0.27
CA SER A 96 24.01 -12.73 0.82
C SER A 96 25.10 -12.65 -0.25
N HIS A 97 25.04 -13.54 -1.25
CA HIS A 97 25.99 -13.65 -2.37
C HIS A 97 25.51 -12.98 -3.67
N MET A 98 24.40 -12.20 -3.61
CA MET A 98 23.81 -11.55 -4.78
C MET A 98 23.88 -10.03 -4.68
N ARG A 99 24.43 -9.39 -5.72
CA ARG A 99 24.39 -7.93 -5.87
C ARG A 99 23.27 -7.53 -6.84
N ILE A 100 22.04 -7.46 -6.35
CA ILE A 100 20.89 -7.06 -7.15
C ILE A 100 20.76 -5.55 -7.12
N LYS A 101 21.03 -4.89 -8.27
CA LYS A 101 20.87 -3.44 -8.45
C LYS A 101 19.74 -3.17 -9.45
N LEU A 102 18.54 -3.00 -8.96
CA LEU A 102 17.39 -2.60 -9.78
C LEU A 102 17.34 -1.07 -9.83
N ARG A 103 17.79 -0.47 -10.93
CA ARG A 103 17.71 0.97 -11.14
C ARG A 103 16.29 1.36 -11.52
N GLU A 104 15.73 2.29 -10.79
CA GLU A 104 14.43 2.89 -11.09
C GLU A 104 14.66 4.36 -11.41
N PRO A 105 14.14 4.87 -12.54
CA PRO A 105 14.24 6.29 -12.84
C PRO A 105 13.51 7.09 -11.75
N SER A 106 14.18 8.10 -11.21
CA SER A 106 13.54 9.06 -10.29
C SER A 106 12.68 10.01 -11.12
N LEU A 107 11.40 9.70 -11.22
CA LEU A 107 10.45 10.58 -11.87
C LEU A 107 9.92 11.58 -10.84
N LEU A 108 9.85 12.85 -11.24
CA LEU A 108 9.17 13.86 -10.44
C LEU A 108 7.70 13.49 -10.26
N PRO A 109 7.12 13.71 -9.07
CA PRO A 109 5.69 13.51 -8.86
C PRO A 109 4.88 14.36 -9.86
N ARG A 110 3.87 13.74 -10.47
CA ARG A 110 2.91 14.49 -11.29
C ARG A 110 1.97 15.24 -10.34
N THR A 111 1.94 16.55 -10.47
CA THR A 111 1.00 17.40 -9.75
C THR A 111 -0.21 17.71 -10.64
N ILE A 112 -1.37 17.85 -10.02
CA ILE A 112 -2.58 18.34 -10.71
C ILE A 112 -2.50 19.87 -10.72
N PRO A 113 -2.63 20.54 -11.90
CA PRO A 113 -2.65 21.99 -11.96
C PRO A 113 -3.78 22.60 -11.13
N LEU A 114 -3.53 23.70 -10.44
CA LEU A 114 -4.54 24.40 -9.62
C LEU A 114 -5.80 24.74 -10.41
N ALA A 115 -5.66 25.14 -11.67
CA ALA A 115 -6.81 25.44 -12.55
C ALA A 115 -7.71 24.20 -12.75
N THR A 116 -7.14 23.00 -12.85
CA THR A 116 -7.91 21.76 -12.96
C THR A 116 -8.66 21.45 -11.67
N ILE A 117 -8.04 21.74 -10.52
CA ILE A 117 -8.65 21.60 -9.21
C ILE A 117 -9.82 22.54 -9.04
N ASP A 118 -9.64 23.82 -9.38
CA ASP A 118 -10.69 24.83 -9.34
C ASP A 118 -11.87 24.44 -10.23
N GLN A 119 -11.62 23.97 -11.45
CA GLN A 119 -12.66 23.45 -12.33
C GLN A 119 -13.43 22.28 -11.74
N LEU A 120 -12.71 21.32 -11.10
CA LEU A 120 -13.31 20.17 -10.44
C LEU A 120 -14.24 20.61 -9.30
N LEU A 121 -13.76 21.48 -8.43
CA LEU A 121 -14.54 21.98 -7.29
C LEU A 121 -15.76 22.76 -7.77
N ARG A 122 -15.61 23.69 -8.73
CA ARG A 122 -16.75 24.41 -9.31
C ARG A 122 -17.80 23.47 -9.91
N HIS A 123 -17.36 22.42 -10.60
CA HIS A 123 -18.28 21.44 -11.16
C HIS A 123 -19.06 20.71 -10.06
N VAL A 124 -18.41 20.22 -9.03
CA VAL A 124 -19.07 19.48 -7.94
C VAL A 124 -20.00 20.40 -7.15
N TYR A 125 -19.62 21.66 -6.89
CA TYR A 125 -20.50 22.65 -6.28
C TYR A 125 -21.73 22.96 -7.16
N SER A 126 -21.57 23.04 -8.49
CA SER A 126 -22.73 23.27 -9.36
C SER A 126 -23.76 22.14 -9.29
N LEU A 127 -23.32 20.90 -9.04
CA LEU A 127 -24.23 19.77 -8.85
C LEU A 127 -25.11 19.90 -7.59
N GLN A 128 -24.62 20.57 -6.53
CA GLN A 128 -25.43 20.83 -5.34
C GLN A 128 -26.67 21.69 -5.64
N SER A 129 -26.56 22.61 -6.58
CA SER A 129 -27.68 23.48 -6.96
C SER A 129 -28.74 22.78 -7.84
N ILE A 130 -28.36 21.67 -8.51
CA ILE A 130 -29.23 20.89 -9.40
C ILE A 130 -30.13 19.96 -8.61
N TYR A 131 -29.64 19.35 -7.52
CA TYR A 131 -30.38 18.33 -6.79
C TYR A 131 -31.19 18.92 -5.64
N ASN A 132 -32.40 18.39 -5.44
CA ASN A 132 -33.25 18.75 -4.29
C ASN A 132 -32.59 18.23 -3.00
N LYS A 133 -32.47 19.11 -1.97
CA LYS A 133 -31.85 18.84 -0.68
C LYS A 133 -32.40 17.61 0.07
N ARG A 134 -33.64 17.19 -0.24
CA ARG A 134 -34.28 16.02 0.39
C ARG A 134 -33.93 14.68 -0.30
N THR A 135 -33.21 14.71 -1.42
CA THR A 135 -32.89 13.50 -2.19
C THR A 135 -31.61 12.81 -1.73
N TYR A 136 -31.49 11.53 -2.01
CA TYR A 136 -30.26 10.78 -1.81
C TYR A 136 -29.11 11.35 -2.67
N ALA A 137 -29.43 11.74 -3.91
CA ALA A 137 -28.46 12.32 -4.83
C ALA A 137 -27.80 13.59 -4.24
N TYR A 138 -28.57 14.47 -3.62
CA TYR A 138 -28.01 15.65 -2.95
C TYR A 138 -27.02 15.27 -1.84
N ARG A 139 -27.36 14.27 -1.00
CA ARG A 139 -26.47 13.80 0.07
C ARG A 139 -25.14 13.23 -0.47
N VAL A 140 -25.20 12.53 -1.60
CA VAL A 140 -24.00 12.02 -2.28
C VAL A 140 -23.11 13.18 -2.75
N VAL A 141 -23.69 14.19 -3.38
CA VAL A 141 -22.93 15.37 -3.85
C VAL A 141 -22.32 16.14 -2.67
N VAL A 142 -23.05 16.34 -1.58
CA VAL A 142 -22.51 17.00 -0.37
C VAL A 142 -21.32 16.22 0.19
N ARG A 143 -21.43 14.90 0.27
CA ARG A 143 -20.31 14.05 0.67
C ARG A 143 -19.10 14.21 -0.26
N ASP A 144 -19.33 14.20 -1.54
CA ASP A 144 -18.25 14.26 -2.55
C ASP A 144 -17.56 15.64 -2.51
N VAL A 145 -18.29 16.72 -2.28
CA VAL A 145 -17.73 18.06 -2.02
C VAL A 145 -16.85 18.02 -0.76
N ALA A 146 -17.38 17.51 0.36
CA ALA A 146 -16.65 17.45 1.61
C ALA A 146 -15.36 16.62 1.50
N VAL A 147 -15.41 15.49 0.78
CA VAL A 147 -14.24 14.65 0.50
C VAL A 147 -13.17 15.42 -0.28
N LEU A 148 -13.55 16.11 -1.35
CA LEU A 148 -12.61 16.87 -2.17
C LEU A 148 -12.01 18.03 -1.40
N GLU A 149 -12.83 18.81 -0.69
CA GLU A 149 -12.37 19.91 0.15
C GLU A 149 -11.37 19.43 1.22
N LEU A 150 -11.69 18.36 1.94
CA LEU A 150 -10.79 17.81 2.94
C LEU A 150 -9.47 17.35 2.36
N LEU A 151 -9.49 16.65 1.23
CA LEU A 151 -8.26 16.21 0.57
C LEU A 151 -7.37 17.39 0.16
N PHE A 152 -7.98 18.47 -0.35
CA PHE A 152 -7.25 19.67 -0.74
C PHE A 152 -6.74 20.46 0.44
N ALA A 153 -7.59 20.72 1.43
CA ALA A 153 -7.24 21.53 2.59
C ALA A 153 -6.16 20.87 3.47
N THR A 154 -6.14 19.53 3.54
CA THR A 154 -5.35 18.81 4.54
C THR A 154 -4.25 17.93 3.97
N GLY A 155 -4.34 17.53 2.71
CA GLY A 155 -3.42 16.57 2.09
C GLY A 155 -3.43 15.18 2.76
N ILE A 156 -4.51 14.81 3.46
CA ILE A 156 -4.64 13.49 4.09
C ILE A 156 -4.73 12.40 3.02
N ARG A 157 -4.34 11.17 3.39
CA ARG A 157 -4.49 10.03 2.48
C ARG A 157 -5.95 9.59 2.41
N ILE A 158 -6.36 9.09 1.26
CA ILE A 158 -7.75 8.58 1.09
C ILE A 158 -8.10 7.50 2.12
N SER A 159 -7.16 6.65 2.53
CA SER A 159 -7.38 5.65 3.58
C SER A 159 -7.58 6.27 4.97
N GLU A 160 -6.90 7.38 5.26
CA GLU A 160 -7.07 8.14 6.50
C GLU A 160 -8.44 8.82 6.51
N LEU A 161 -8.83 9.44 5.39
CA LEU A 161 -10.17 10.02 5.23
C LEU A 161 -11.28 8.96 5.45
N CYS A 162 -11.15 7.79 4.83
CA CYS A 162 -12.15 6.72 4.96
C CYS A 162 -12.23 6.11 6.37
N SER A 163 -11.22 6.33 7.22
CA SER A 163 -11.20 5.85 8.61
C SER A 163 -11.65 6.88 9.64
N LEU A 164 -11.90 8.14 9.23
CA LEU A 164 -12.38 9.18 10.13
C LEU A 164 -13.68 8.80 10.82
N GLN A 165 -13.72 9.05 12.11
CA GLN A 165 -14.92 8.94 12.93
C GLN A 165 -15.42 10.35 13.28
N PRO A 166 -16.71 10.52 13.62
CA PRO A 166 -17.25 11.81 14.03
C PRO A 166 -16.45 12.47 15.17
N ASP A 167 -15.96 11.67 16.12
CA ASP A 167 -15.19 12.16 17.28
C ASP A 167 -13.77 12.63 16.91
N ASP A 168 -13.30 12.31 15.69
CA ASP A 168 -12.01 12.80 15.20
C ASP A 168 -12.10 14.22 14.62
N VAL A 169 -13.32 14.78 14.48
CA VAL A 169 -13.57 16.07 13.85
C VAL A 169 -14.02 17.09 14.87
N GLY A 170 -13.13 18.00 15.24
CA GLY A 170 -13.43 19.15 16.11
C GLY A 170 -13.96 20.32 15.28
N LEU A 171 -15.28 20.39 15.07
CA LEU A 171 -15.90 21.47 14.26
C LEU A 171 -15.71 22.85 14.87
N GLN A 172 -15.70 22.97 16.22
CA GLN A 172 -15.52 24.25 16.91
C GLN A 172 -14.08 24.73 16.85
N GLU A 173 -13.13 23.80 16.98
CA GLU A 173 -11.69 24.04 16.93
C GLU A 173 -11.15 24.11 15.50
N GLY A 174 -11.94 23.73 14.51
CA GLY A 174 -11.50 23.61 13.12
C GLY A 174 -10.35 22.62 12.97
N SER A 175 -10.41 21.49 13.67
CA SER A 175 -9.32 20.52 13.72
C SER A 175 -9.78 19.11 13.36
N ILE A 176 -8.86 18.31 12.78
CA ILE A 176 -9.10 16.88 12.51
C ILE A 176 -7.95 16.05 13.07
N LYS A 177 -8.30 15.01 13.84
CA LYS A 177 -7.36 14.03 14.35
C LYS A 177 -7.22 12.89 13.35
N ILE A 178 -6.00 12.64 12.90
CA ILE A 178 -5.68 11.64 11.88
C ILE A 178 -4.80 10.53 12.46
N TYR A 179 -5.19 9.29 12.22
CA TYR A 179 -4.41 8.11 12.58
C TYR A 179 -3.59 7.64 11.37
N GLY A 180 -2.28 7.82 11.45
CA GLY A 180 -1.34 7.44 10.39
C GLY A 180 -0.78 6.03 10.54
N LYS A 181 0.09 5.66 9.60
CA LYS A 181 0.79 4.36 9.63
C LYS A 181 1.64 4.22 10.91
N GLY A 182 1.50 3.07 11.59
CA GLY A 182 2.25 2.76 12.81
C GLY A 182 1.65 3.40 14.07
N ALA A 183 0.32 3.58 14.10
CA ALA A 183 -0.42 4.17 15.24
C ALA A 183 0.04 5.61 15.60
N LYS A 184 0.61 6.34 14.64
CA LYS A 184 0.98 7.74 14.85
C LYS A 184 -0.23 8.62 14.64
N GLU A 185 -0.56 9.40 15.67
CA GLU A 185 -1.61 10.41 15.61
C GLU A 185 -1.04 11.76 15.19
N ARG A 186 -1.79 12.51 14.41
CA ARG A 186 -1.52 13.92 14.13
C ARG A 186 -2.80 14.73 14.10
N LEU A 187 -2.72 15.94 14.60
CA LEU A 187 -3.80 16.94 14.52
C LEU A 187 -3.52 17.83 13.31
N ILE A 188 -4.54 18.06 12.49
CA ILE A 188 -4.50 18.99 11.37
C ILE A 188 -5.47 20.11 11.66
N GLN A 189 -4.99 21.36 11.60
CA GLN A 189 -5.85 22.54 11.68
C GLN A 189 -6.42 22.84 10.29
N ILE A 190 -7.73 22.98 10.22
CA ILE A 190 -8.44 23.39 9.01
C ILE A 190 -8.74 24.87 9.16
N GLY A 191 -8.23 25.70 8.26
CA GLY A 191 -8.51 27.15 8.29
C GLY A 191 -10.01 27.41 8.21
N HIS A 192 -10.48 28.29 9.05
CA HIS A 192 -11.92 28.63 9.25
C HIS A 192 -12.68 29.03 7.97
N GLN A 193 -12.01 29.35 6.88
CA GLN A 193 -12.66 29.90 5.67
C GLN A 193 -13.07 28.85 4.61
N ASN A 194 -12.62 27.59 4.70
CA ASN A 194 -12.77 26.66 3.58
C ASN A 194 -13.64 25.41 3.86
N VAL A 195 -14.14 25.21 5.07
CA VAL A 195 -14.81 23.94 5.42
C VAL A 195 -16.15 24.11 6.16
N LEU A 196 -16.59 25.32 6.43
CA LEU A 196 -17.78 25.61 7.25
C LEU A 196 -18.95 26.20 6.45
N HIS A 197 -19.04 25.93 5.15
CA HIS A 197 -20.22 26.37 4.34
C HIS A 197 -21.09 25.21 3.94
#